data_c4680fc5e8242f3c6573c23057c1eabe
#
_entry.id   c4680fc5e8242f3c6573c23057c1eabe
#
_cell.length_a   1.000
_cell.length_b   1.000
_cell.length_c   1.000
_cell.angle_alpha   90.00
_cell.angle_beta   90.00
_cell.angle_gamma   90.00
#
_symmetry.space_group_name_H-M   'P 1'
#
loop_
_entity.id
_entity.type
_entity.pdbx_description
1 polymer ?
#
loop_
_entity_poly.entity_id
_entity_poly.type
_entity_poly.pdbx_seq_one_letter_code
_entity_poly.pdbx_strand_id
1 'polypeptide(L)'
;MQAMQLNTMRLGLLLIFVLVLSGCAVKLISSYDEKTDNAITALQKEMTQFFLTVEAQAGLPECKYSNHTQFYQQAKIALSAISVRVKAIEANELTIEQVDLLQDSLISLEQLHQLGCLTPNQVTNLRSNFDSSITAILKLELAKKRGKPLL
;
A
#
# COMPACT_ATOMS: atom_id res chain seq x y z
N MET A 1 38.32 35.33 40.94
CA MET A 1 37.00 35.60 40.34
C MET A 1 36.87 35.19 38.86
N GLN A 2 37.91 35.34 38.04
CA GLN A 2 37.82 34.96 36.59
C GLN A 2 37.65 33.47 36.30
N ALA A 3 38.26 32.58 37.08
CA ALA A 3 38.15 31.13 36.88
C ALA A 3 36.74 30.57 37.14
N MET A 4 35.97 31.20 38.02
CA MET A 4 34.64 30.80 38.39
C MET A 4 33.61 31.18 37.28
N GLN A 5 33.82 32.33 36.60
CA GLN A 5 32.99 32.76 35.48
C GLN A 5 33.20 31.89 34.24
N LEU A 6 34.43 31.42 34.01
CA LEU A 6 34.74 30.56 32.85
C LEU A 6 34.08 29.18 32.98
N ASN A 7 33.95 28.66 34.21
CA ASN A 7 33.33 27.38 34.48
C ASN A 7 31.80 27.41 34.34
N THR A 8 31.16 28.52 34.76
CA THR A 8 29.71 28.70 34.60
C THR A 8 29.31 28.88 33.11
N MET A 9 30.16 29.59 32.35
CA MET A 9 29.95 29.78 30.91
C MET A 9 30.09 28.44 30.12
N ARG A 10 31.08 27.62 30.49
CA ARG A 10 31.26 26.27 29.90
C ARG A 10 30.13 25.33 30.25
N LEU A 11 29.65 25.38 31.50
CA LEU A 11 28.50 24.58 31.94
C LEU A 11 27.21 24.97 31.22
N GLY A 12 26.98 26.29 31.02
CA GLY A 12 25.85 26.81 30.24
C GLY A 12 25.90 26.39 28.78
N LEU A 13 27.07 26.42 28.16
CA LEU A 13 27.24 25.98 26.75
C LEU A 13 27.00 24.46 26.56
N LEU A 14 27.46 23.67 27.54
CA LEU A 14 27.20 22.23 27.56
C LEU A 14 25.71 21.91 27.73
N LEU A 15 24.99 22.63 28.58
CA LEU A 15 23.56 22.47 28.79
C LEU A 15 22.73 22.82 27.53
N ILE A 16 23.11 23.89 26.83
CA ILE A 16 22.51 24.28 25.56
C ILE A 16 22.79 23.23 24.48
N PHE A 17 24.00 22.68 24.42
CA PHE A 17 24.36 21.62 23.46
C PHE A 17 23.58 20.31 23.68
N VAL A 18 23.33 19.94 24.94
CA VAL A 18 22.52 18.77 25.29
C VAL A 18 21.03 18.96 24.91
N LEU A 19 20.50 20.18 25.07
CA LEU A 19 19.12 20.52 24.69
C LEU A 19 18.89 20.51 23.18
N VAL A 20 19.90 20.84 22.38
CA VAL A 20 19.81 20.83 20.91
C VAL A 20 19.87 19.41 20.35
N LEU A 21 20.46 18.46 21.09
CA LEU A 21 20.54 17.02 20.70
C LEU A 21 19.27 16.23 20.99
N SER A 22 18.30 16.78 21.72
CA SER A 22 16.96 16.18 21.85
C SER A 22 16.13 16.40 20.58
N GLY A 23 16.71 16.06 19.42
CA GLY A 23 16.03 16.12 18.12
C GLY A 23 14.82 15.19 18.14
N CYS A 24 13.64 15.73 17.87
CA CYS A 24 12.47 14.93 17.55
C CYS A 24 12.85 13.92 16.46
N ALA A 25 12.71 12.62 16.74
CA ALA A 25 12.86 11.61 15.73
C ALA A 25 11.76 11.82 14.68
N VAL A 26 12.10 12.42 13.55
CA VAL A 26 11.19 12.59 12.42
C VAL A 26 10.94 11.19 11.87
N LYS A 27 9.73 10.69 12.04
CA LYS A 27 9.32 9.41 11.51
C LYS A 27 9.08 9.57 10.00
N LEU A 28 10.06 9.19 9.20
CA LEU A 28 10.03 9.33 7.73
C LEU A 28 9.12 8.30 7.03
N ILE A 29 8.79 7.21 7.69
CA ILE A 29 7.97 6.11 7.15
C ILE A 29 7.03 5.60 8.25
N SER A 30 5.79 5.29 7.89
CA SER A 30 4.80 4.72 8.81
C SER A 30 5.27 3.40 9.43
N SER A 31 4.66 3.03 10.56
CA SER A 31 4.83 1.68 11.13
C SER A 31 4.12 0.65 10.26
N TYR A 32 4.59 -0.61 10.33
CA TYR A 32 3.89 -1.76 9.75
C TYR A 32 2.46 -1.84 10.26
N ASP A 33 1.54 -2.07 9.34
CA ASP A 33 0.13 -2.25 9.62
C ASP A 33 -0.37 -3.62 9.14
N GLU A 34 -0.53 -4.55 10.07
CA GLU A 34 -0.97 -5.91 9.81
C GLU A 34 -2.34 -5.98 9.12
N LYS A 35 -3.24 -5.04 9.42
CA LYS A 35 -4.57 -5.04 8.79
C LYS A 35 -4.50 -4.64 7.33
N THR A 36 -3.64 -3.71 6.96
CA THR A 36 -3.37 -3.38 5.55
C THR A 36 -2.76 -4.58 4.82
N ASP A 37 -1.74 -5.23 5.40
CA ASP A 37 -1.09 -6.42 4.83
C ASP A 37 -2.12 -7.55 4.58
N ASN A 38 -2.94 -7.88 5.58
CA ASN A 38 -3.96 -8.90 5.48
C ASN A 38 -5.04 -8.55 4.43
N ALA A 39 -5.48 -7.28 4.38
CA ALA A 39 -6.49 -6.84 3.43
C ALA A 39 -5.98 -6.89 1.97
N ILE A 40 -4.74 -6.48 1.73
CA ILE A 40 -4.09 -6.57 0.42
C ILE A 40 -3.90 -8.04 0.02
N THR A 41 -3.52 -8.92 0.96
CA THR A 41 -3.40 -10.35 0.70
C THR A 41 -4.75 -11.00 0.37
N ALA A 42 -5.84 -10.58 1.03
CA ALA A 42 -7.19 -11.04 0.71
C ALA A 42 -7.59 -10.59 -0.70
N LEU A 43 -7.38 -9.33 -1.04
CA LEU A 43 -7.64 -8.79 -2.38
C LEU A 43 -6.85 -9.54 -3.45
N GLN A 44 -5.58 -9.88 -3.20
CA GLN A 44 -4.77 -10.69 -4.12
C GLN A 44 -5.44 -12.02 -4.47
N LYS A 45 -6.01 -12.71 -3.48
CA LYS A 45 -6.70 -13.99 -3.71
C LYS A 45 -7.95 -13.80 -4.58
N GLU A 46 -8.72 -12.75 -4.32
CA GLU A 46 -9.92 -12.42 -5.12
C GLU A 46 -9.54 -12.10 -6.57
N MET A 47 -8.51 -11.28 -6.79
CA MET A 47 -7.99 -10.96 -8.12
C MET A 47 -7.49 -12.21 -8.85
N THR A 48 -6.74 -13.07 -8.16
CA THR A 48 -6.25 -14.32 -8.74
C THR A 48 -7.40 -15.23 -9.16
N GLN A 49 -8.41 -15.38 -8.31
CA GLN A 49 -9.61 -16.19 -8.63
C GLN A 49 -10.37 -15.62 -9.83
N PHE A 50 -10.54 -14.31 -9.90
CA PHE A 50 -11.15 -13.64 -11.04
C PHE A 50 -10.41 -13.92 -12.34
N PHE A 51 -9.09 -13.73 -12.39
CA PHE A 51 -8.31 -13.96 -13.60
C PHE A 51 -8.31 -15.42 -14.04
N LEU A 52 -8.24 -16.37 -13.10
CA LEU A 52 -8.37 -17.79 -13.42
C LEU A 52 -9.76 -18.12 -13.99
N THR A 53 -10.80 -17.48 -13.45
CA THR A 53 -12.18 -17.70 -13.92
C THR A 53 -12.38 -17.17 -15.34
N VAL A 54 -11.99 -15.92 -15.62
CA VAL A 54 -12.17 -15.33 -16.96
C VAL A 54 -11.26 -15.99 -18.00
N GLU A 55 -10.09 -16.48 -17.60
CA GLU A 55 -9.20 -17.28 -18.46
C GLU A 55 -9.86 -18.59 -18.88
N ALA A 56 -10.46 -19.33 -17.92
CA ALA A 56 -11.18 -20.56 -18.19
C ALA A 56 -12.44 -20.36 -19.05
N GLN A 57 -13.03 -19.17 -19.00
CA GLN A 57 -14.26 -18.82 -19.74
C GLN A 57 -13.96 -18.13 -21.08
N ALA A 58 -12.71 -18.05 -21.50
CA ALA A 58 -12.32 -17.39 -22.75
C ALA A 58 -13.06 -18.00 -23.95
N GLY A 59 -13.77 -17.14 -24.70
CA GLY A 59 -14.57 -17.56 -25.87
C GLY A 59 -15.95 -18.14 -25.53
N LEU A 60 -16.32 -18.25 -24.24
CA LEU A 60 -17.64 -18.70 -23.80
C LEU A 60 -18.54 -17.49 -23.48
N PRO A 61 -19.87 -17.62 -23.51
CA PRO A 61 -20.80 -16.55 -23.13
C PRO A 61 -20.62 -16.06 -21.68
N GLU A 62 -20.11 -16.91 -20.81
CA GLU A 62 -19.85 -16.66 -19.39
C GLU A 62 -18.76 -15.62 -19.14
N CYS A 63 -17.88 -15.38 -20.13
CA CYS A 63 -16.81 -14.38 -20.01
C CYS A 63 -17.30 -12.92 -20.00
N LYS A 64 -18.61 -12.68 -20.23
CA LYS A 64 -19.15 -11.32 -20.31
C LYS A 64 -19.12 -10.60 -18.96
N TYR A 65 -18.84 -9.32 -18.97
CA TYR A 65 -18.85 -8.44 -17.80
C TYR A 65 -20.07 -8.64 -16.88
N SER A 66 -21.27 -8.82 -17.47
CA SER A 66 -22.52 -8.99 -16.72
C SER A 66 -22.49 -10.17 -15.73
N ASN A 67 -21.66 -11.17 -15.97
CA ASN A 67 -21.51 -12.35 -15.11
C ASN A 67 -20.47 -12.13 -13.98
N HIS A 68 -19.75 -11.03 -14.01
CA HIS A 68 -18.64 -10.70 -13.09
C HIS A 68 -18.87 -9.43 -12.28
N THR A 69 -20.06 -8.82 -12.35
CA THR A 69 -20.38 -7.55 -11.66
C THR A 69 -20.17 -7.64 -10.15
N GLN A 70 -20.46 -8.81 -9.55
CA GLN A 70 -20.25 -9.04 -8.13
C GLN A 70 -18.79 -8.94 -7.74
N PHE A 71 -17.87 -9.50 -8.54
CA PHE A 71 -16.43 -9.37 -8.32
C PHE A 71 -16.01 -7.90 -8.29
N TYR A 72 -16.41 -7.10 -9.30
CA TYR A 72 -16.05 -5.68 -9.36
C TYR A 72 -16.58 -4.90 -8.15
N GLN A 73 -17.81 -5.17 -7.72
CA GLN A 73 -18.37 -4.55 -6.53
C GLN A 73 -17.57 -4.90 -5.27
N GLN A 74 -17.25 -6.17 -5.06
CA GLN A 74 -16.48 -6.63 -3.90
C GLN A 74 -15.06 -6.06 -3.90
N ALA A 75 -14.36 -6.11 -5.03
CA ALA A 75 -13.02 -5.56 -5.16
C ALA A 75 -12.97 -4.04 -4.92
N LYS A 76 -13.97 -3.27 -5.41
CA LYS A 76 -14.10 -1.84 -5.13
C LYS A 76 -14.34 -1.55 -3.65
N ILE A 77 -15.19 -2.33 -2.99
CA ILE A 77 -15.45 -2.21 -1.54
C ILE A 77 -14.16 -2.49 -0.76
N ALA A 78 -13.46 -3.57 -1.09
CA ALA A 78 -12.20 -3.94 -0.45
C ALA A 78 -11.14 -2.84 -0.62
N LEU A 79 -10.93 -2.35 -1.84
CA LEU A 79 -9.98 -1.26 -2.11
C LEU A 79 -10.38 0.06 -1.43
N SER A 80 -11.67 0.39 -1.38
CA SER A 80 -12.15 1.56 -0.65
C SER A 80 -11.82 1.47 0.84
N ALA A 81 -12.05 0.31 1.45
CA ALA A 81 -11.73 0.09 2.87
C ALA A 81 -10.21 0.17 3.13
N ILE A 82 -9.39 -0.39 2.23
CA ILE A 82 -7.93 -0.30 2.28
C ILE A 82 -7.50 1.17 2.15
N SER A 83 -8.02 1.92 1.19
CA SER A 83 -7.69 3.34 0.96
C SER A 83 -7.99 4.20 2.19
N VAL A 84 -9.17 4.05 2.80
CA VAL A 84 -9.52 4.76 4.05
C VAL A 84 -8.52 4.43 5.15
N ARG A 85 -8.15 3.15 5.29
CA ARG A 85 -7.21 2.72 6.32
C ARG A 85 -5.82 3.29 6.12
N VAL A 86 -5.25 3.17 4.92
CA VAL A 86 -3.88 3.64 4.65
C VAL A 86 -3.77 5.16 4.78
N LYS A 87 -4.84 5.91 4.46
CA LYS A 87 -4.93 7.38 4.62
C LYS A 87 -5.06 7.81 6.09
N ALA A 88 -5.51 6.93 6.97
CA ALA A 88 -5.59 7.18 8.41
C ALA A 88 -4.25 6.98 9.15
N ILE A 89 -3.21 6.48 8.47
CA ILE A 89 -1.89 6.21 9.05
C ILE A 89 -0.94 7.35 8.67
N GLU A 90 -0.33 7.98 9.67
CA GLU A 90 0.65 9.05 9.46
C GLU A 90 1.91 8.56 8.76
N ALA A 91 2.54 9.42 7.93
CA ALA A 91 3.76 9.14 7.17
C ALA A 91 3.65 7.89 6.27
N ASN A 92 2.49 7.70 5.60
CA ASN A 92 2.16 6.53 4.81
C ASN A 92 1.99 6.81 3.31
N GLU A 93 2.49 7.94 2.83
CA GLU A 93 2.28 8.50 1.50
C GLU A 93 2.58 7.49 0.39
N LEU A 94 3.69 6.74 0.50
CA LEU A 94 4.06 5.74 -0.50
C LEU A 94 3.03 4.60 -0.62
N THR A 95 2.48 4.14 0.51
CA THR A 95 1.44 3.09 0.48
C THR A 95 0.13 3.64 -0.06
N ILE A 96 -0.22 4.89 0.28
CA ILE A 96 -1.41 5.57 -0.24
C ILE A 96 -1.33 5.66 -1.76
N GLU A 97 -0.21 6.14 -2.31
CA GLU A 97 0.00 6.27 -3.75
C GLU A 97 -0.14 4.92 -4.47
N GLN A 98 0.44 3.85 -3.94
CA GLN A 98 0.35 2.52 -4.52
C GLN A 98 -1.09 1.96 -4.47
N VAL A 99 -1.84 2.23 -3.41
CA VAL A 99 -3.25 1.84 -3.30
C VAL A 99 -4.12 2.63 -4.27
N ASP A 100 -3.89 3.92 -4.41
CA ASP A 100 -4.63 4.76 -5.37
C ASP A 100 -4.36 4.29 -6.82
N LEU A 101 -3.12 3.95 -7.19
CA LEU A 101 -2.78 3.35 -8.50
C LEU A 101 -3.47 1.99 -8.73
N LEU A 102 -3.59 1.17 -7.68
CA LEU A 102 -4.29 -0.11 -7.76
C LEU A 102 -5.80 0.08 -7.97
N GLN A 103 -6.41 1.13 -7.38
CA GLN A 103 -7.81 1.50 -7.61
C GLN A 103 -8.03 1.93 -9.07
N ASP A 104 -7.16 2.75 -9.64
CA ASP A 104 -7.24 3.19 -11.02
C ASP A 104 -7.09 2.01 -11.99
N SER A 105 -6.23 1.05 -11.64
CA SER A 105 -6.06 -0.18 -12.41
C SER A 105 -7.33 -1.03 -12.40
N LEU A 106 -8.04 -1.13 -11.27
CA LEU A 106 -9.31 -1.87 -11.18
C LEU A 106 -10.41 -1.19 -12.01
N ILE A 107 -10.49 0.15 -11.99
CA ILE A 107 -11.43 0.91 -12.82
C ILE A 107 -11.15 0.66 -14.30
N SER A 108 -9.89 0.69 -14.70
CA SER A 108 -9.46 0.45 -16.09
C SER A 108 -9.78 -0.98 -16.55
N LEU A 109 -9.54 -1.97 -15.67
CA LEU A 109 -9.91 -3.37 -15.92
C LEU A 109 -11.42 -3.53 -16.14
N GLU A 110 -12.23 -2.92 -15.29
CA GLU A 110 -13.68 -2.96 -15.40
C GLU A 110 -14.17 -2.35 -16.70
N GLN A 111 -13.68 -1.14 -17.05
CA GLN A 111 -14.00 -0.46 -18.29
C GLN A 111 -13.64 -1.31 -19.51
N LEU A 112 -12.45 -1.92 -19.51
CA LEU A 112 -12.04 -2.81 -20.59
C LEU A 112 -12.96 -4.03 -20.72
N HIS A 113 -13.33 -4.65 -19.58
CA HIS A 113 -14.22 -5.81 -19.57
C HIS A 113 -15.66 -5.47 -19.99
N GLN A 114 -16.12 -4.24 -19.76
CA GLN A 114 -17.42 -3.75 -20.25
C GLN A 114 -17.48 -3.66 -21.78
N LEU A 115 -16.36 -3.48 -22.46
CA LEU A 115 -16.28 -3.46 -23.93
C LEU A 115 -16.45 -4.85 -24.55
N GLY A 116 -16.16 -5.91 -23.80
CA GLY A 116 -16.27 -7.29 -24.25
C GLY A 116 -15.49 -8.26 -23.38
N CYS A 117 -15.52 -9.54 -23.73
CA CYS A 117 -14.72 -10.54 -23.06
C CYS A 117 -13.22 -10.25 -23.18
N LEU A 118 -12.49 -10.43 -22.07
CA LEU A 118 -11.05 -10.31 -22.07
C LEU A 118 -10.42 -11.44 -22.88
N THR A 119 -9.51 -11.07 -23.79
CA THR A 119 -8.72 -12.07 -24.53
C THR A 119 -7.67 -12.73 -23.63
N PRO A 120 -7.17 -13.94 -23.93
CA PRO A 120 -6.13 -14.59 -23.14
C PRO A 120 -4.88 -13.73 -22.94
N ASN A 121 -4.44 -13.01 -23.98
CA ASN A 121 -3.31 -12.09 -23.87
C ASN A 121 -3.58 -10.91 -22.94
N GLN A 122 -4.80 -10.35 -22.97
CA GLN A 122 -5.22 -9.29 -22.03
C GLN A 122 -5.23 -9.82 -20.59
N VAL A 123 -5.78 -11.01 -20.36
CA VAL A 123 -5.82 -11.65 -19.04
C VAL A 123 -4.40 -11.81 -18.49
N THR A 124 -3.47 -12.36 -19.28
CA THR A 124 -2.07 -12.56 -18.88
C THR A 124 -1.40 -11.23 -18.50
N ASN A 125 -1.55 -10.19 -19.33
CA ASN A 125 -0.91 -8.89 -19.10
C ASN A 125 -1.52 -8.18 -17.88
N LEU A 126 -2.84 -8.17 -17.77
CA LEU A 126 -3.55 -7.55 -16.65
C LEU A 126 -3.19 -8.24 -15.33
N ARG A 127 -3.22 -9.57 -15.29
CA ARG A 127 -2.81 -10.34 -14.12
C ARG A 127 -1.40 -9.99 -13.67
N SER A 128 -0.44 -9.95 -14.60
CA SER A 128 0.94 -9.57 -14.30
C SER A 128 1.04 -8.16 -13.71
N ASN A 129 0.27 -7.20 -14.24
CA ASN A 129 0.25 -5.83 -13.74
C ASN A 129 -0.33 -5.75 -12.33
N PHE A 130 -1.46 -6.43 -12.06
CA PHE A 130 -2.05 -6.48 -10.72
C PHE A 130 -1.14 -7.17 -9.71
N ASP A 131 -0.53 -8.30 -10.07
CA ASP A 131 0.44 -9.02 -9.21
C ASP A 131 1.64 -8.12 -8.87
N SER A 132 2.12 -7.33 -9.83
CA SER A 132 3.23 -6.40 -9.62
C SER A 132 2.84 -5.26 -8.67
N SER A 133 1.66 -4.65 -8.85
CA SER A 133 1.15 -3.57 -7.99
C SER A 133 0.91 -4.05 -6.57
N ILE A 134 0.25 -5.20 -6.40
CA ILE A 134 0.01 -5.81 -5.10
C ILE A 134 1.32 -6.18 -4.41
N THR A 135 2.27 -6.75 -5.15
CA THR A 135 3.60 -7.07 -4.64
C THR A 135 4.35 -5.84 -4.15
N ALA A 136 4.22 -4.70 -4.84
CA ALA A 136 4.84 -3.45 -4.41
C ALA A 136 4.31 -3.00 -3.05
N ILE A 137 2.98 -3.04 -2.83
CA ILE A 137 2.36 -2.68 -1.55
C ILE A 137 2.83 -3.63 -0.43
N LEU A 138 2.80 -4.94 -0.67
CA LEU A 138 3.25 -5.94 0.32
C LEU A 138 4.72 -5.77 0.67
N LYS A 139 5.59 -5.46 -0.31
CA LYS A 139 7.02 -5.17 -0.06
C LYS A 139 7.21 -3.93 0.80
N LEU A 140 6.40 -2.88 0.61
CA LEU A 140 6.42 -1.69 1.48
C LEU A 140 6.05 -2.07 2.92
N GLU A 141 4.96 -2.81 3.13
CA GLU A 141 4.56 -3.25 4.47
C GLU A 141 5.62 -4.14 5.14
N LEU A 142 6.20 -5.09 4.41
CA LEU A 142 7.28 -5.94 4.92
C LEU A 142 8.56 -5.15 5.24
N ALA A 143 8.87 -4.10 4.48
CA ALA A 143 9.99 -3.21 4.78
C ALA A 143 9.76 -2.44 6.09
N LYS A 144 8.54 -1.94 6.32
CA LYS A 144 8.13 -1.29 7.57
C LYS A 144 8.23 -2.26 8.77
N LYS A 145 7.84 -3.53 8.58
CA LYS A 145 7.94 -4.57 9.61
C LYS A 145 9.38 -4.81 10.05
N ARG A 146 10.34 -4.81 9.11
CA ARG A 146 11.78 -4.98 9.38
C ARG A 146 12.40 -3.77 10.08
N GLY A 147 11.89 -2.57 9.85
CA GLY A 147 12.37 -1.33 10.49
C GLY A 147 11.87 -1.13 11.92
N LYS A 148 11.05 -2.03 12.49
CA LYS A 148 10.69 -1.99 13.91
C LYS A 148 11.90 -2.37 14.76
N PRO A 149 12.30 -1.54 15.78
CA PRO A 149 13.25 -2.00 16.77
C PRO A 149 12.69 -3.24 17.46
N LEU A 150 13.53 -4.25 17.61
CA LEU A 150 13.24 -5.41 18.47
C LEU A 150 13.22 -4.87 19.90
N LEU A 151 12.03 -4.73 20.50
CA LEU A 151 11.86 -4.49 21.93
C LEU A 151 12.07 -5.79 22.69
#